data_b227177efde2bcba668d4cd30d7fb6be
#
_entry.id   b227177efde2bcba668d4cd30d7fb6be
#
_cell.length_a   1.000
_cell.length_b   1.000
_cell.length_c   1.000
_cell.angle_alpha   90.00
_cell.angle_beta   90.00
_cell.angle_gamma   90.00
#
_symmetry.space_group_name_H-M   'P 1'
#
loop_
_entity.id
_entity.type
_entity.pdbx_description
1 polymer ?
#
loop_
_entity_poly.entity_id
_entity_poly.type
_entity_poly.pdbx_seq_one_letter_code
_entity_poly.pdbx_strand_id
1 'polypeptide(L)'
;MKKKIALITDVHANVEALQAVLLDMKDKNIDTIYSLGDIIGLGYAPSETVRLAIDNNIINIQGNAEAYVTMGPDMFPYLKRNNIERYNNAIWTSEQLSAEELDYINNSPVSVELVINGNKIGLCHFPLDVRYDFIGVWKYDGKNPEEFLKRNTSDDIEKYKPELYENAKIADKNPLLFGKNIFDFDRIIYGHYHFERNHILGNVILDSLNGTGVAITDKAIYYILENGAKLIKYEVPYDYEKVFRETEENDFPNKDTFKKVIRWRKLW
;
A
#
# COMPACT_ATOMS: atom_id res chain seq x y z
N MET A 1 14.19 -19.64 16.25
CA MET A 1 14.88 -18.57 15.49
C MET A 1 14.03 -17.32 15.57
N LYS A 2 14.64 -16.14 15.60
CA LYS A 2 13.89 -14.87 15.59
C LYS A 2 13.33 -14.65 14.19
N LYS A 3 12.01 -14.58 14.04
CA LYS A 3 11.35 -14.36 12.75
C LYS A 3 11.49 -12.89 12.33
N LYS A 4 12.03 -12.65 11.13
CA LYS A 4 12.17 -11.33 10.53
C LYS A 4 11.33 -11.26 9.25
N ILE A 5 10.38 -10.35 9.22
CA ILE A 5 9.52 -10.11 8.07
C ILE A 5 9.83 -8.71 7.54
N ALA A 6 10.21 -8.60 6.27
CA ALA A 6 10.31 -7.30 5.62
C ALA A 6 8.94 -6.87 5.09
N LEU A 7 8.66 -5.59 5.23
CA LEU A 7 7.43 -4.94 4.75
C LEU A 7 7.81 -3.79 3.83
N ILE A 8 7.29 -3.82 2.62
CA ILE A 8 7.29 -2.72 1.66
C ILE A 8 5.85 -2.33 1.35
N THR A 9 5.61 -1.15 0.84
CA THR A 9 4.29 -0.70 0.42
C THR A 9 4.39 0.45 -0.57
N ASP A 10 3.38 0.67 -1.38
CA ASP A 10 3.28 1.85 -2.24
C ASP A 10 4.58 2.07 -3.05
N VAL A 11 5.00 1.03 -3.77
CA VAL A 11 6.16 1.08 -4.66
C VAL A 11 5.86 1.92 -5.90
N HIS A 12 4.61 1.80 -6.38
CA HIS A 12 4.08 2.59 -7.49
C HIS A 12 4.96 2.55 -8.74
N ALA A 13 5.31 1.34 -9.19
CA ALA A 13 6.11 1.11 -10.39
C ALA A 13 7.45 1.88 -10.41
N ASN A 14 8.03 2.16 -9.23
CA ASN A 14 9.36 2.71 -9.03
C ASN A 14 10.35 1.56 -8.83
N VAL A 15 10.81 1.00 -9.94
CA VAL A 15 11.68 -0.18 -9.96
C VAL A 15 13.03 0.09 -9.28
N GLU A 16 13.58 1.30 -9.40
CA GLU A 16 14.85 1.68 -8.77
C GLU A 16 14.76 1.66 -7.23
N ALA A 17 13.65 2.16 -6.69
CA ALA A 17 13.42 2.10 -5.25
C ALA A 17 13.29 0.66 -4.76
N LEU A 18 12.55 -0.18 -5.48
CA LEU A 18 12.41 -1.60 -5.14
C LEU A 18 13.75 -2.34 -5.23
N GLN A 19 14.53 -2.12 -6.28
CA GLN A 19 15.88 -2.70 -6.42
C GLN A 19 16.78 -2.33 -5.24
N ALA A 20 16.79 -1.07 -4.84
CA ALA A 20 17.62 -0.59 -3.74
C ALA A 20 17.26 -1.26 -2.41
N VAL A 21 15.98 -1.34 -2.07
CA VAL A 21 15.57 -1.98 -0.80
C VAL A 21 15.84 -3.48 -0.81
N LEU A 22 15.63 -4.16 -1.95
CA LEU A 22 15.94 -5.60 -2.07
C LEU A 22 17.45 -5.86 -1.95
N LEU A 23 18.28 -4.99 -2.49
CA LEU A 23 19.74 -5.10 -2.34
C LEU A 23 20.15 -4.94 -0.88
N ASP A 24 19.59 -3.96 -0.17
CA ASP A 24 19.88 -3.70 1.24
C ASP A 24 19.36 -4.83 2.16
N MET A 25 18.32 -5.54 1.77
CA MET A 25 17.77 -6.68 2.51
C MET A 25 18.65 -7.94 2.46
N LYS A 26 19.52 -8.12 1.45
CA LYS A 26 20.24 -9.39 1.19
C LYS A 26 20.99 -9.93 2.41
N ASP A 27 21.64 -9.07 3.18
CA ASP A 27 22.47 -9.47 4.33
C ASP A 27 21.73 -9.42 5.67
N LYS A 28 20.41 -9.18 5.67
CA LYS A 28 19.63 -9.00 6.90
C LYS A 28 18.92 -10.24 7.42
N ASN A 29 19.09 -11.39 6.72
CA ASN A 29 18.43 -12.65 7.06
C ASN A 29 16.91 -12.50 7.19
N ILE A 30 16.29 -12.00 6.12
CA ILE A 30 14.84 -11.86 6.03
C ILE A 30 14.21 -13.21 5.70
N ASP A 31 13.20 -13.61 6.46
CA ASP A 31 12.47 -14.87 6.24
C ASP A 31 11.42 -14.75 5.15
N THR A 32 10.75 -13.60 5.07
CA THR A 32 9.65 -13.34 4.12
C THR A 32 9.55 -11.86 3.84
N ILE A 33 9.23 -11.49 2.60
CA ILE A 33 8.95 -10.10 2.20
C ILE A 33 7.47 -10.00 1.82
N TYR A 34 6.76 -9.07 2.43
CA TYR A 34 5.40 -8.68 2.04
C TYR A 34 5.41 -7.29 1.43
N SER A 35 4.70 -7.13 0.32
CA SER A 35 4.24 -5.84 -0.17
C SER A 35 2.82 -5.61 0.34
N LEU A 36 2.59 -4.49 0.99
CA LEU A 36 1.26 -4.13 1.50
C LEU A 36 0.38 -3.46 0.43
N GLY A 37 0.65 -3.71 -0.85
CA GLY A 37 -0.13 -3.22 -1.97
C GLY A 37 0.44 -1.98 -2.65
N ASP A 38 -0.22 -1.62 -3.75
CA ASP A 38 0.17 -0.54 -4.65
C ASP A 38 1.63 -0.70 -5.14
N ILE A 39 1.97 -1.95 -5.56
CA ILE A 39 3.27 -2.23 -6.19
C ILE A 39 3.34 -1.64 -7.60
N ILE A 40 2.20 -1.51 -8.26
CA ILE A 40 1.99 -0.91 -9.58
C ILE A 40 1.25 0.43 -9.49
N GLY A 41 0.94 1.01 -10.65
CA GLY A 41 0.25 2.28 -10.78
C GLY A 41 1.15 3.48 -10.57
N LEU A 42 0.72 4.64 -11.00
CA LEU A 42 1.40 5.93 -10.98
C LEU A 42 2.68 6.00 -11.82
N GLY A 43 3.67 5.15 -11.56
CA GLY A 43 5.01 5.21 -12.14
C GLY A 43 5.13 4.55 -13.52
N TYR A 44 6.34 4.58 -14.06
CA TYR A 44 6.65 4.30 -15.48
C TYR A 44 7.06 2.84 -15.75
N ALA A 45 7.40 2.03 -14.75
CA ALA A 45 7.98 0.70 -14.91
C ALA A 45 7.13 -0.42 -14.24
N PRO A 46 5.83 -0.60 -14.60
CA PRO A 46 4.98 -1.56 -13.92
C PRO A 46 5.43 -3.01 -14.14
N SER A 47 5.79 -3.41 -15.37
CA SER A 47 6.22 -4.78 -15.69
C SER A 47 7.52 -5.13 -14.98
N GLU A 48 8.55 -4.27 -15.07
CA GLU A 48 9.84 -4.49 -14.43
C GLU A 48 9.69 -4.59 -12.90
N THR A 49 8.80 -3.81 -12.31
CA THR A 49 8.54 -3.83 -10.87
C THR A 49 7.88 -5.12 -10.44
N VAL A 50 6.88 -5.59 -11.18
CA VAL A 50 6.20 -6.86 -10.89
C VAL A 50 7.13 -8.05 -11.13
N ARG A 51 7.91 -8.03 -12.21
CA ARG A 51 8.92 -9.08 -12.49
C ARG A 51 9.92 -9.18 -11.33
N LEU A 52 10.42 -8.05 -10.88
CA LEU A 52 11.34 -8.01 -9.74
C LEU A 52 10.71 -8.55 -8.46
N ALA A 53 9.42 -8.31 -8.24
CA ALA A 53 8.69 -8.85 -7.11
C ALA A 53 8.52 -10.39 -7.20
N ILE A 54 8.19 -10.91 -8.36
CA ILE A 54 8.09 -12.37 -8.62
C ILE A 54 9.45 -13.02 -8.38
N ASP A 55 10.52 -12.50 -8.98
CA ASP A 55 11.88 -13.04 -8.88
C ASP A 55 12.43 -13.08 -7.45
N ASN A 56 11.93 -12.21 -6.58
CA ASN A 56 12.32 -12.14 -5.16
C ASN A 56 11.29 -12.77 -4.22
N ASN A 57 10.31 -13.51 -4.74
CA ASN A 57 9.25 -14.19 -3.97
C ASN A 57 8.51 -13.24 -3.00
N ILE A 58 8.28 -12.00 -3.40
CA ILE A 58 7.51 -11.06 -2.61
C ILE A 58 6.04 -11.51 -2.59
N ILE A 59 5.45 -11.58 -1.41
CA ILE A 59 4.01 -11.83 -1.27
C ILE A 59 3.32 -10.47 -1.34
N ASN A 60 2.69 -10.19 -2.47
CA ASN A 60 1.95 -8.94 -2.65
C ASN A 60 0.55 -9.04 -2.02
N ILE A 61 0.15 -8.01 -1.31
CA ILE A 61 -1.23 -7.78 -0.85
C ILE A 61 -1.88 -6.84 -1.86
N GLN A 62 -3.15 -7.05 -2.18
CA GLN A 62 -3.85 -6.24 -3.16
C GLN A 62 -4.12 -4.83 -2.61
N GLY A 63 -3.59 -3.81 -3.28
CA GLY A 63 -3.94 -2.41 -3.07
C GLY A 63 -5.00 -1.92 -4.07
N ASN A 64 -5.28 -0.63 -4.03
CA ASN A 64 -6.25 -0.07 -4.97
C ASN A 64 -5.70 0.00 -6.40
N ALA A 65 -4.40 0.18 -6.60
CA ALA A 65 -3.82 0.19 -7.94
C ALA A 65 -3.93 -1.19 -8.61
N GLU A 66 -3.68 -2.28 -7.86
CA GLU A 66 -3.91 -3.64 -8.34
C GLU A 66 -5.39 -3.87 -8.67
N ALA A 67 -6.30 -3.42 -7.81
CA ALA A 67 -7.74 -3.59 -8.03
C ALA A 67 -8.22 -2.87 -9.31
N TYR A 68 -7.72 -1.66 -9.59
CA TYR A 68 -8.05 -0.94 -10.82
C TYR A 68 -7.62 -1.69 -12.07
N VAL A 69 -6.48 -2.38 -12.02
CA VAL A 69 -5.96 -3.18 -13.13
C VAL A 69 -6.72 -4.50 -13.27
N THR A 70 -6.86 -5.26 -12.18
CA THR A 70 -7.40 -6.64 -12.22
C THR A 70 -8.90 -6.70 -12.37
N MET A 71 -9.64 -5.74 -11.82
CA MET A 71 -11.10 -5.65 -11.94
C MET A 71 -11.53 -4.78 -13.12
N GLY A 72 -10.62 -3.96 -13.65
CA GLY A 72 -10.88 -2.95 -14.65
C GLY A 72 -11.37 -1.62 -14.03
N PRO A 73 -10.88 -0.47 -14.51
CA PRO A 73 -11.18 0.84 -13.91
C PRO A 73 -12.65 1.26 -14.08
N ASP A 74 -13.41 0.65 -14.99
CA ASP A 74 -14.85 0.88 -15.14
C ASP A 74 -15.66 0.39 -13.92
N MET A 75 -15.12 -0.55 -13.14
CA MET A 75 -15.72 -0.97 -11.87
C MET A 75 -15.67 0.11 -10.79
N PHE A 76 -14.92 1.19 -11.03
CA PHE A 76 -14.72 2.30 -10.12
C PHE A 76 -15.15 3.63 -10.77
N PRO A 77 -16.46 3.89 -10.93
CA PRO A 77 -17.00 5.02 -11.73
C PRO A 77 -16.51 6.40 -11.27
N TYR A 78 -16.11 6.54 -10.00
CA TYR A 78 -15.59 7.79 -9.47
C TYR A 78 -14.21 8.15 -10.07
N LEU A 79 -13.40 7.18 -10.49
CA LEU A 79 -12.11 7.45 -11.16
C LEU A 79 -12.37 8.25 -12.45
N LYS A 80 -13.31 7.79 -13.26
CA LYS A 80 -13.67 8.46 -14.52
C LYS A 80 -14.21 9.88 -14.31
N ARG A 81 -14.92 10.09 -13.20
CA ARG A 81 -15.54 11.40 -12.88
C ARG A 81 -14.57 12.37 -12.21
N ASN A 82 -13.71 11.87 -11.31
CA ASN A 82 -12.94 12.72 -10.42
C ASN A 82 -11.42 12.63 -10.66
N ASN A 83 -10.94 11.59 -11.33
CA ASN A 83 -9.51 11.38 -11.59
C ASN A 83 -9.28 10.58 -12.88
N ILE A 84 -9.56 11.21 -14.01
CA ILE A 84 -9.43 10.58 -15.33
C ILE A 84 -8.00 10.11 -15.64
N GLU A 85 -6.98 10.79 -15.12
CA GLU A 85 -5.59 10.40 -15.33
C GLU A 85 -5.28 9.07 -14.63
N ARG A 86 -5.81 8.86 -13.41
CA ARG A 86 -5.66 7.59 -12.69
C ARG A 86 -6.44 6.46 -13.38
N TYR A 87 -7.60 6.77 -13.93
CA TYR A 87 -8.37 5.84 -14.77
C TYR A 87 -7.55 5.40 -15.99
N ASN A 88 -6.98 6.35 -16.73
CA ASN A 88 -6.16 6.07 -17.91
C ASN A 88 -4.86 5.33 -17.53
N ASN A 89 -4.25 5.67 -16.40
CA ASN A 89 -3.06 4.97 -15.89
C ASN A 89 -3.34 3.50 -15.58
N ALA A 90 -4.52 3.17 -15.04
CA ALA A 90 -4.90 1.78 -14.80
C ALA A 90 -5.03 0.97 -16.09
N ILE A 91 -5.60 1.55 -17.15
CA ILE A 91 -5.68 0.91 -18.47
C ILE A 91 -4.28 0.70 -19.02
N TRP A 92 -3.49 1.76 -19.09
CA TRP A 92 -2.11 1.71 -19.60
C TRP A 92 -1.28 0.69 -18.82
N THR A 93 -1.36 0.68 -17.47
CA THR A 93 -0.63 -0.29 -16.65
C THR A 93 -1.02 -1.73 -17.02
N SER A 94 -2.31 -2.00 -17.22
CA SER A 94 -2.76 -3.35 -17.61
C SER A 94 -2.20 -3.80 -18.98
N GLU A 95 -1.99 -2.87 -19.90
CA GLU A 95 -1.42 -3.13 -21.23
C GLU A 95 0.08 -3.38 -21.19
N GLN A 96 0.79 -2.92 -20.15
CA GLN A 96 2.22 -3.14 -19.97
C GLN A 96 2.54 -4.51 -19.35
N LEU A 97 1.58 -5.15 -18.70
CA LEU A 97 1.81 -6.37 -17.93
C LEU A 97 1.61 -7.61 -18.78
N SER A 98 2.51 -8.57 -18.67
CA SER A 98 2.36 -9.91 -19.22
C SER A 98 1.26 -10.70 -18.51
N ALA A 99 0.82 -11.82 -19.11
CA ALA A 99 -0.16 -12.70 -18.50
C ALA A 99 0.31 -13.27 -17.14
N GLU A 100 1.60 -13.58 -16.98
CA GLU A 100 2.19 -14.06 -15.73
C GLU A 100 2.16 -12.97 -14.64
N GLU A 101 2.49 -11.73 -15.00
CA GLU A 101 2.48 -10.60 -14.10
C GLU A 101 1.06 -10.24 -13.66
N LEU A 102 0.10 -10.28 -14.59
CA LEU A 102 -1.32 -10.10 -14.27
C LEU A 102 -1.83 -11.22 -13.35
N ASP A 103 -1.41 -12.47 -13.58
CA ASP A 103 -1.77 -13.59 -12.70
C ASP A 103 -1.21 -13.42 -11.29
N TYR A 104 0.04 -13.01 -11.15
CA TYR A 104 0.66 -12.69 -9.85
C TYR A 104 -0.15 -11.64 -9.07
N ILE A 105 -0.51 -10.52 -9.70
CA ILE A 105 -1.30 -9.46 -9.08
C ILE A 105 -2.71 -9.94 -8.77
N ASN A 106 -3.35 -10.65 -9.70
CA ASN A 106 -4.72 -11.13 -9.57
C ASN A 106 -4.91 -12.14 -8.43
N ASN A 107 -3.87 -12.92 -8.14
CA ASN A 107 -3.85 -13.90 -7.05
C ASN A 107 -3.38 -13.30 -5.71
N SER A 108 -3.04 -12.01 -5.66
CA SER A 108 -2.67 -11.33 -4.42
C SER A 108 -3.86 -11.31 -3.45
N PRO A 109 -3.68 -11.72 -2.16
CA PRO A 109 -4.72 -11.61 -1.15
C PRO A 109 -4.99 -10.13 -0.81
N VAL A 110 -6.19 -9.83 -0.33
CA VAL A 110 -6.53 -8.48 0.17
C VAL A 110 -5.86 -8.20 1.51
N SER A 111 -5.59 -9.24 2.27
CA SER A 111 -4.94 -9.13 3.57
C SER A 111 -4.29 -10.45 3.98
N VAL A 112 -3.37 -10.36 4.92
CA VAL A 112 -2.71 -11.51 5.56
C VAL A 112 -2.82 -11.40 7.07
N GLU A 113 -3.17 -12.49 7.72
CA GLU A 113 -3.17 -12.62 9.17
C GLU A 113 -1.96 -13.44 9.61
N LEU A 114 -1.19 -12.90 10.55
CA LEU A 114 -0.02 -13.55 11.12
C LEU A 114 -0.21 -13.72 12.62
N VAL A 115 0.26 -14.85 13.16
CA VAL A 115 0.41 -15.04 14.60
C VAL A 115 1.89 -15.26 14.90
N ILE A 116 2.50 -14.30 15.61
CA ILE A 116 3.92 -14.33 15.91
C ILE A 116 4.11 -14.11 17.42
N ASN A 117 4.66 -15.11 18.10
CA ASN A 117 4.83 -15.09 19.56
C ASN A 117 3.55 -14.75 20.34
N GLY A 118 2.41 -15.24 19.86
CA GLY A 118 1.10 -14.98 20.45
C GLY A 118 0.43 -13.66 20.03
N ASN A 119 1.16 -12.75 19.37
CA ASN A 119 0.56 -11.51 18.83
C ASN A 119 -0.14 -11.81 17.49
N LYS A 120 -1.36 -11.36 17.38
CA LYS A 120 -2.17 -11.44 16.17
C LYS A 120 -2.03 -10.16 15.36
N ILE A 121 -1.45 -10.27 14.17
CA ILE A 121 -1.07 -9.14 13.32
C ILE A 121 -1.82 -9.21 12.00
N GLY A 122 -2.54 -8.14 11.64
CA GLY A 122 -3.12 -7.96 10.32
C GLY A 122 -2.19 -7.16 9.41
N LEU A 123 -1.96 -7.67 8.20
CA LEU A 123 -1.30 -6.95 7.12
C LEU A 123 -2.31 -6.67 6.02
N CYS A 124 -2.43 -5.43 5.57
CA CYS A 124 -3.34 -5.03 4.50
C CYS A 124 -2.84 -3.74 3.84
N HIS A 125 -3.41 -3.39 2.68
CA HIS A 125 -3.11 -2.10 2.08
C HIS A 125 -3.83 -0.97 2.81
N PHE A 126 -5.09 -1.20 3.16
CA PHE A 126 -5.94 -0.26 3.84
C PHE A 126 -6.88 -1.02 4.80
N PRO A 127 -6.81 -0.81 6.13
CA PRO A 127 -7.65 -1.55 7.06
C PRO A 127 -9.12 -1.13 6.93
N LEU A 128 -10.04 -2.09 6.88
CA LEU A 128 -11.48 -1.87 6.84
C LEU A 128 -12.19 -2.73 7.88
N ASP A 129 -12.94 -2.10 8.75
CA ASP A 129 -13.90 -2.77 9.62
C ASP A 129 -15.31 -2.27 9.30
N VAL A 130 -16.12 -3.14 8.73
CA VAL A 130 -17.50 -2.83 8.31
C VAL A 130 -18.42 -2.34 9.43
N ARG A 131 -18.06 -2.57 10.71
CA ARG A 131 -18.87 -2.12 11.84
C ARG A 131 -18.66 -0.65 12.20
N TYR A 132 -17.53 -0.06 11.78
CA TYR A 132 -17.10 1.26 12.21
C TYR A 132 -16.97 2.26 11.07
N ASP A 133 -17.44 1.93 9.87
CA ASP A 133 -17.22 2.78 8.70
C ASP A 133 -15.82 3.37 8.72
N PHE A 134 -14.89 2.71 8.13
CA PHE A 134 -13.44 2.88 8.22
C PHE A 134 -12.92 4.34 8.19
N ILE A 135 -13.71 5.27 7.69
CA ILE A 135 -13.46 6.72 7.72
C ILE A 135 -12.99 7.21 9.09
N GLY A 136 -13.40 6.50 10.12
CA GLY A 136 -13.02 6.78 11.46
C GLY A 136 -11.52 6.80 11.74
N VAL A 137 -10.74 5.89 11.25
CA VAL A 137 -9.31 5.75 11.60
C VAL A 137 -8.46 6.92 11.10
N TRP A 138 -8.85 7.56 10.01
CA TRP A 138 -8.17 8.71 9.45
C TRP A 138 -8.16 9.95 10.31
N LYS A 139 -9.23 10.16 11.03
CA LYS A 139 -9.44 11.36 11.82
C LYS A 139 -9.21 11.13 13.32
N TYR A 140 -8.79 9.91 13.67
CA TYR A 140 -8.56 9.60 15.07
C TYR A 140 -7.39 10.39 15.63
N ASP A 141 -7.68 11.30 16.56
CA ASP A 141 -6.72 12.17 17.21
C ASP A 141 -6.04 11.54 18.43
N GLY A 142 -6.29 10.27 18.68
CA GLY A 142 -5.69 9.50 19.78
C GLY A 142 -6.37 9.68 21.14
N LYS A 143 -7.47 10.45 21.25
CA LYS A 143 -8.01 10.83 22.56
C LYS A 143 -9.15 9.95 23.08
N ASN A 144 -10.09 9.58 22.25
CA ASN A 144 -11.21 8.73 22.66
C ASN A 144 -11.85 8.02 21.47
N PRO A 145 -11.70 6.68 21.35
CA PRO A 145 -12.26 5.91 20.24
C PRO A 145 -13.78 6.03 20.10
N GLU A 146 -14.51 5.99 21.23
CA GLU A 146 -15.98 6.05 21.18
C GLU A 146 -16.49 7.43 20.77
N GLU A 147 -15.86 8.49 21.25
CA GLU A 147 -16.22 9.86 20.88
C GLU A 147 -15.89 10.15 19.42
N PHE A 148 -14.79 9.59 18.95
CA PHE A 148 -14.38 9.67 17.56
C PHE A 148 -15.38 8.98 16.62
N LEU A 149 -15.83 7.77 16.95
CA LEU A 149 -16.85 7.04 16.19
C LEU A 149 -18.20 7.77 16.15
N LYS A 150 -18.54 8.52 17.22
CA LYS A 150 -19.74 9.35 17.27
C LYS A 150 -19.68 10.64 16.46
N ARG A 151 -18.47 11.16 16.19
CA ARG A 151 -18.26 12.43 15.45
C ARG A 151 -18.25 12.26 13.93
N ASN A 152 -18.10 11.04 13.42
CA ASN A 152 -18.17 10.78 11.99
C ASN A 152 -19.63 10.67 11.56
N THR A 153 -20.17 11.80 11.16
CA THR A 153 -21.55 11.95 10.70
C THR A 153 -21.72 11.48 9.25
N SER A 154 -22.96 11.33 8.81
CA SER A 154 -23.33 10.97 7.44
C SER A 154 -22.60 11.79 6.35
N ASP A 155 -22.33 13.07 6.63
CA ASP A 155 -21.69 13.98 5.67
C ASP A 155 -20.21 13.64 5.44
N ASP A 156 -19.51 13.16 6.46
CA ASP A 156 -18.14 12.65 6.31
C ASP A 156 -18.11 11.35 5.52
N ILE A 157 -19.10 10.49 5.70
CA ILE A 157 -19.26 9.24 4.95
C ILE A 157 -19.40 9.51 3.46
N GLU A 158 -20.24 10.46 3.05
CA GLU A 158 -20.43 10.81 1.65
C GLU A 158 -19.12 11.30 0.99
N LYS A 159 -18.30 12.05 1.71
CA LYS A 159 -17.02 12.55 1.22
C LYS A 159 -16.02 11.44 0.92
N TYR A 160 -16.00 10.37 1.73
CA TYR A 160 -15.06 9.26 1.62
C TYR A 160 -15.68 8.00 1.00
N LYS A 161 -16.95 8.06 0.62
CA LYS A 161 -17.69 6.97 -0.02
C LYS A 161 -16.97 6.31 -1.21
N PRO A 162 -16.23 7.05 -2.07
CA PRO A 162 -15.46 6.43 -3.14
C PRO A 162 -14.44 5.41 -2.64
N GLU A 163 -13.67 5.76 -1.61
CA GLU A 163 -12.65 4.86 -1.03
C GLU A 163 -13.27 3.65 -0.34
N LEU A 164 -14.37 3.86 0.38
CA LEU A 164 -15.14 2.76 0.98
C LEU A 164 -15.68 1.81 -0.08
N TYR A 165 -16.17 2.36 -1.20
CA TYR A 165 -16.69 1.57 -2.31
C TYR A 165 -15.58 0.74 -2.98
N GLU A 166 -14.39 1.30 -3.19
CA GLU A 166 -13.23 0.57 -3.68
C GLU A 166 -12.89 -0.61 -2.80
N ASN A 167 -12.72 -0.33 -1.51
CA ASN A 167 -12.33 -1.37 -0.55
C ASN A 167 -13.41 -2.45 -0.42
N ALA A 168 -14.69 -2.09 -0.49
CA ALA A 168 -15.77 -3.05 -0.53
C ALA A 168 -15.71 -3.95 -1.77
N LYS A 169 -15.38 -3.40 -2.95
CA LYS A 169 -15.20 -4.18 -4.19
C LYS A 169 -14.00 -5.13 -4.11
N ILE A 170 -12.90 -4.68 -3.52
CA ILE A 170 -11.74 -5.52 -3.28
C ILE A 170 -12.11 -6.66 -2.30
N ALA A 171 -12.88 -6.34 -1.26
CA ALA A 171 -13.36 -7.29 -0.27
C ALA A 171 -14.23 -8.40 -0.85
N ASP A 172 -15.16 -8.05 -1.73
CA ASP A 172 -16.03 -9.02 -2.39
C ASP A 172 -15.21 -10.09 -3.13
N LYS A 173 -14.01 -9.73 -3.58
CA LYS A 173 -13.11 -10.65 -4.27
C LYS A 173 -12.32 -11.55 -3.31
N ASN A 174 -11.92 -11.01 -2.14
CA ASN A 174 -11.16 -11.76 -1.13
C ASN A 174 -11.39 -11.21 0.29
N PRO A 175 -12.37 -11.73 1.04
CA PRO A 175 -12.86 -11.12 2.28
C PRO A 175 -12.03 -11.45 3.54
N LEU A 176 -10.69 -11.65 3.46
CA LEU A 176 -9.90 -12.16 4.58
C LEU A 176 -9.90 -11.29 5.84
N LEU A 177 -9.87 -9.95 5.71
CA LEU A 177 -10.01 -9.03 6.86
C LEU A 177 -11.40 -8.41 6.96
N PHE A 178 -12.14 -8.41 5.88
CA PHE A 178 -13.47 -7.83 5.85
C PHE A 178 -14.45 -8.66 6.68
N GLY A 179 -15.24 -7.99 7.47
CA GLY A 179 -16.15 -8.63 8.42
C GLY A 179 -15.48 -9.11 9.71
N LYS A 180 -14.16 -9.04 9.84
CA LYS A 180 -13.46 -9.22 11.11
C LYS A 180 -13.42 -7.90 11.88
N ASN A 181 -13.45 -8.03 13.19
CA ASN A 181 -13.29 -6.90 14.09
C ASN A 181 -11.81 -6.51 14.15
N ILE A 182 -11.48 -5.24 13.88
CA ILE A 182 -10.10 -4.77 14.05
C ILE A 182 -9.59 -4.97 15.47
N PHE A 183 -10.48 -4.99 16.47
CA PHE A 183 -10.13 -5.27 17.87
C PHE A 183 -9.79 -6.73 18.17
N ASP A 184 -9.94 -7.63 17.19
CA ASP A 184 -9.49 -9.02 17.29
C ASP A 184 -7.98 -9.14 16.99
N PHE A 185 -7.32 -8.04 16.63
CA PHE A 185 -5.87 -7.95 16.38
C PHE A 185 -5.17 -7.20 17.51
N ASP A 186 -3.93 -7.56 17.76
CA ASP A 186 -3.02 -6.78 18.61
C ASP A 186 -2.39 -5.63 17.81
N ARG A 187 -2.20 -5.84 16.51
CA ARG A 187 -1.58 -4.88 15.60
C ARG A 187 -2.10 -5.02 14.18
N ILE A 188 -2.29 -3.89 13.49
CA ILE A 188 -2.55 -3.85 12.05
C ILE A 188 -1.50 -2.95 11.41
N ILE A 189 -0.82 -3.46 10.37
CA ILE A 189 0.20 -2.72 9.62
C ILE A 189 -0.31 -2.54 8.19
N TYR A 190 -0.27 -1.30 7.68
CA TYR A 190 -0.89 -0.95 6.42
C TYR A 190 -0.14 0.16 5.65
N GLY A 191 -0.43 0.33 4.37
CA GLY A 191 0.13 1.32 3.45
C GLY A 191 -0.82 2.46 3.10
N HIS A 192 -0.98 2.73 1.80
CA HIS A 192 -1.95 3.63 1.17
C HIS A 192 -1.69 5.14 1.35
N TYR A 193 -1.23 5.59 2.50
CA TYR A 193 -1.07 7.02 2.79
C TYR A 193 0.29 7.59 2.41
N HIS A 194 1.24 6.75 2.11
CA HIS A 194 2.62 7.08 1.79
C HIS A 194 3.37 7.81 2.91
N PHE A 195 2.82 7.88 4.12
CA PHE A 195 3.48 8.47 5.28
C PHE A 195 3.27 7.64 6.55
N GLU A 196 4.28 7.69 7.41
CA GLU A 196 4.29 6.96 8.66
C GLU A 196 3.35 7.60 9.68
N ARG A 197 2.51 6.78 10.28
CA ARG A 197 1.60 7.19 11.34
C ARG A 197 1.29 6.04 12.27
N ASN A 198 1.46 6.28 13.56
CA ASN A 198 1.15 5.28 14.59
C ASN A 198 -0.03 5.74 15.41
N HIS A 199 -1.00 4.87 15.59
CA HIS A 199 -2.17 5.10 16.41
C HIS A 199 -2.40 3.92 17.34
N ILE A 200 -3.05 4.17 18.47
CA ILE A 200 -3.60 3.14 19.32
C ILE A 200 -5.11 3.34 19.35
N LEU A 201 -5.86 2.34 18.92
CA LEU A 201 -7.31 2.34 18.94
C LEU A 201 -7.76 1.22 19.91
N GLY A 202 -8.20 1.60 21.11
CA GLY A 202 -8.46 0.63 22.17
C GLY A 202 -7.18 -0.11 22.56
N ASN A 203 -7.12 -1.40 22.28
CA ASN A 203 -5.96 -2.27 22.51
C ASN A 203 -5.16 -2.58 21.23
N VAL A 204 -5.55 -2.04 20.08
CA VAL A 204 -4.93 -2.34 18.79
C VAL A 204 -3.92 -1.27 18.42
N ILE A 205 -2.73 -1.68 18.01
CA ILE A 205 -1.72 -0.80 17.40
C ILE A 205 -2.00 -0.73 15.90
N LEU A 206 -2.15 0.48 15.37
CA LEU A 206 -2.35 0.74 13.94
C LEU A 206 -1.12 1.48 13.41
N ASP A 207 -0.37 0.83 12.52
CA ASP A 207 0.83 1.40 11.90
C ASP A 207 0.62 1.62 10.41
N SER A 208 0.51 2.88 9.98
CA SER A 208 0.66 3.27 8.58
C SER A 208 2.15 3.41 8.25
N LEU A 209 2.57 2.84 7.14
CA LEU A 209 3.96 2.87 6.71
C LEU A 209 4.19 3.97 5.64
N ASN A 210 5.44 4.45 5.57
CA ASN A 210 5.87 5.25 4.42
C ASN A 210 5.92 4.39 3.17
N GLY A 211 5.51 4.95 2.04
CA GLY A 211 5.67 4.30 0.75
C GLY A 211 7.13 4.02 0.41
N THR A 212 7.40 2.87 -0.19
CA THR A 212 8.75 2.47 -0.58
C THR A 212 9.25 3.28 -1.78
N GLY A 213 8.40 3.45 -2.79
CA GLY A 213 8.75 4.15 -4.04
C GLY A 213 8.32 5.61 -4.08
N VAL A 214 7.44 6.02 -3.18
CA VAL A 214 6.82 7.35 -3.14
C VAL A 214 6.87 8.01 -1.76
N ALA A 215 7.90 7.70 -0.98
CA ALA A 215 8.11 8.30 0.32
C ALA A 215 8.43 9.80 0.25
N ILE A 216 8.18 10.52 1.33
CA ILE A 216 8.49 11.97 1.46
C ILE A 216 10.02 12.23 1.60
N THR A 217 10.87 11.26 1.37
CA THR A 217 12.33 11.37 1.47
C THR A 217 13.00 11.03 0.15
N ASP A 218 14.29 11.36 -0.03
CA ASP A 218 15.10 10.96 -1.20
C ASP A 218 15.64 9.53 -1.09
N LYS A 219 14.99 8.71 -0.28
CA LYS A 219 15.36 7.34 -0.01
C LYS A 219 14.16 6.44 -0.18
N ALA A 220 14.40 5.25 -0.66
CA ALA A 220 13.43 4.17 -0.59
C ALA A 220 13.29 3.71 0.86
N ILE A 221 12.08 3.38 1.27
CA ILE A 221 11.80 3.00 2.66
C ILE A 221 11.24 1.60 2.72
N TYR A 222 11.70 0.82 3.69
CA TYR A 222 11.08 -0.44 4.07
C TYR A 222 11.17 -0.65 5.58
N TYR A 223 10.46 -1.65 6.07
CA TYR A 223 10.43 -1.97 7.49
C TYR A 223 10.78 -3.44 7.73
N ILE A 224 11.35 -3.73 8.88
CA ILE A 224 11.51 -5.10 9.38
C ILE A 224 10.67 -5.26 10.63
N LEU A 225 9.72 -6.20 10.60
CA LEU A 225 8.97 -6.65 11.75
C LEU A 225 9.74 -7.81 12.41
N GLU A 226 10.33 -7.57 13.56
CA GLU A 226 11.06 -8.56 14.34
C GLU A 226 10.17 -9.19 15.41
N ASN A 227 10.02 -10.50 15.39
CA ASN A 227 9.27 -11.29 16.38
C ASN A 227 7.82 -10.84 16.60
N GLY A 228 7.21 -10.18 15.63
CA GLY A 228 5.83 -9.67 15.71
C GLY A 228 5.62 -8.44 16.60
N ALA A 229 6.69 -7.89 17.19
CA ALA A 229 6.57 -6.77 18.13
C ALA A 229 7.29 -5.50 17.66
N LYS A 230 8.56 -5.64 17.26
CA LYS A 230 9.40 -4.49 16.92
C LYS A 230 9.36 -4.20 15.43
N LEU A 231 8.86 -3.04 15.05
CA LEU A 231 8.89 -2.50 13.68
C LEU A 231 10.08 -1.55 13.56
N ILE A 232 11.01 -1.87 12.65
CA ILE A 232 12.25 -1.11 12.45
C ILE A 232 12.24 -0.56 11.03
N LYS A 233 12.32 0.76 10.92
CA LYS A 233 12.40 1.48 9.64
C LYS A 233 13.82 1.48 9.09
N TYR A 234 13.94 1.28 7.80
CA TYR A 234 15.17 1.42 7.01
C TYR A 234 14.95 2.42 5.89
N GLU A 235 15.94 3.29 5.70
CA GLU A 235 15.96 4.30 4.66
C GLU A 235 17.18 4.05 3.76
N VAL A 236 16.94 3.75 2.49
CA VAL A 236 17.96 3.29 1.55
C VAL A 236 18.10 4.30 0.42
N PRO A 237 19.30 4.85 0.19
CA PRO A 237 19.55 5.67 -0.98
C PRO A 237 19.31 4.89 -2.28
N TYR A 238 18.71 5.52 -3.28
CA TYR A 238 18.54 4.96 -4.62
C TYR A 238 18.78 6.02 -5.70
N ASP A 239 18.88 5.62 -6.95
CA ASP A 239 19.11 6.54 -8.06
C ASP A 239 17.84 7.34 -8.41
N TYR A 240 17.53 8.29 -7.55
CA TYR A 240 16.40 9.19 -7.71
C TYR A 240 16.47 10.03 -8.98
N GLU A 241 17.68 10.44 -9.38
CA GLU A 241 17.88 11.23 -10.61
C GLU A 241 17.56 10.42 -11.86
N LYS A 242 17.83 9.10 -11.83
CA LYS A 242 17.39 8.19 -12.88
C LYS A 242 15.86 8.12 -12.95
N VAL A 243 15.18 7.89 -11.82
CA VAL A 243 13.71 7.86 -11.77
C VAL A 243 13.12 9.15 -12.35
N PHE A 244 13.75 10.28 -12.04
CA PHE A 244 13.31 11.56 -12.57
C PHE A 244 13.48 11.66 -14.09
N ARG A 245 14.65 11.27 -14.64
CA ARG A 245 14.88 11.23 -16.09
C ARG A 245 13.92 10.30 -16.79
N GLU A 246 13.78 9.06 -16.32
CA GLU A 246 12.85 8.08 -16.88
C GLU A 246 11.42 8.60 -16.87
N THR A 247 11.02 9.28 -15.79
CA THR A 247 9.69 9.92 -15.73
C THR A 247 9.51 11.01 -16.76
N GLU A 248 10.54 11.81 -17.07
CA GLU A 248 10.48 12.85 -18.10
C GLU A 248 10.46 12.26 -19.52
N GLU A 249 11.24 11.22 -19.77
CA GLU A 249 11.48 10.63 -21.09
C GLU A 249 10.37 9.68 -21.53
N ASN A 250 9.70 9.00 -20.58
CA ASN A 250 8.61 8.09 -20.88
C ASN A 250 7.26 8.83 -20.95
N ASP A 251 6.40 8.39 -21.86
CA ASP A 251 5.04 8.89 -21.98
C ASP A 251 4.06 7.86 -21.38
N PHE A 252 3.50 8.22 -20.23
CA PHE A 252 2.52 7.41 -19.54
C PHE A 252 1.46 8.29 -18.83
N PRO A 253 0.22 7.81 -18.71
CA PRO A 253 -0.82 8.55 -18.03
C PRO A 253 -0.50 8.82 -16.56
N ASN A 254 -0.93 9.98 -16.06
CA ASN A 254 -0.69 10.40 -14.66
C ASN A 254 0.76 10.78 -14.32
N LYS A 255 1.60 10.95 -15.33
CA LYS A 255 3.01 11.34 -15.24
C LYS A 255 3.23 12.56 -14.34
N ASP A 256 2.41 13.59 -14.47
CA ASP A 256 2.53 14.81 -13.67
C ASP A 256 2.21 14.59 -12.19
N THR A 257 1.29 13.67 -11.88
CA THR A 257 1.02 13.26 -10.50
C THR A 257 2.20 12.50 -9.92
N PHE A 258 2.77 11.56 -10.68
CA PHE A 258 3.96 10.84 -10.24
C PHE A 258 5.14 11.79 -9.99
N LYS A 259 5.39 12.74 -10.89
CA LYS A 259 6.37 13.81 -10.70
C LYS A 259 6.16 14.59 -9.41
N LYS A 260 4.91 14.96 -9.11
CA LYS A 260 4.59 15.67 -7.86
C LYS A 260 4.91 14.81 -6.65
N VAL A 261 4.50 13.54 -6.67
CA VAL A 261 4.73 12.61 -5.56
C VAL A 261 6.20 12.38 -5.30
N ILE A 262 7.04 12.23 -6.34
CA ILE A 262 8.49 12.07 -6.19
C ILE A 262 9.24 13.41 -5.98
N ARG A 263 8.65 14.56 -6.37
CA ARG A 263 9.24 15.92 -6.20
C ARG A 263 8.89 16.61 -4.89
N TRP A 264 7.90 16.16 -4.15
CA TRP A 264 7.44 16.85 -2.93
C TRP A 264 8.54 17.16 -1.92
N ARG A 265 9.71 16.65 -2.17
CA ARG A 265 10.96 16.82 -1.42
C ARG A 265 11.70 18.13 -1.61
N LYS A 266 11.51 18.83 -2.74
CA LYS A 266 12.22 20.09 -3.05
C LYS A 266 11.42 21.33 -2.64
N LEU A 267 10.22 21.18 -2.07
CA LEU A 267 9.35 22.29 -1.72
C LEU A 267 9.29 22.59 -0.21
N TRP A 268 10.10 21.89 0.60
CA TRP A 268 10.23 22.14 2.06
C TRP A 268 11.70 22.31 2.46
#